data_fd46ca15179330ba437229eccec8a8ef
#
_entry.id   fd46ca15179330ba437229eccec8a8ef
#
_cell.length_a   1.000
_cell.length_b   1.000
_cell.length_c   1.000
_cell.angle_alpha   90.00
_cell.angle_beta   90.00
_cell.angle_gamma   90.00
#
_symmetry.space_group_name_H-M   'P 1'
#
loop_
_entity.id
_entity.type
_entity.pdbx_description
1 polymer ?
#
loop_
_entity_poly.entity_id
_entity_poly.type
_entity_poly.pdbx_seq_one_letter_code
_entity_poly.pdbx_strand_id
1 'polypeptide(L)'
;DAEPAELAEMQHEFDLHPLAVEDAQHGHQRPKIEEYGDTLFAVMHLGEHENGRTDDLHVGEVDVFVGRNYVLSVRDRSRHGFLGVRARCEREPELLRHGAGFVLYALMDAIVDRYFPVIDAFECELEQIEEKIFSPGTARTNIQQLYDLKRRVLVLKHAVAPLLEAVGKLHGGRVPQTCAGAQDYFRDVVDHLARINGSIDSIRDTIATAIQVNL
;
A
#
# COMPACT_ATOMS: atom_id res chain seq x y z
N ASP A 1 -2.99 10.99 -13.03
CA ASP A 1 -4.15 11.53 -12.30
C ASP A 1 -5.33 11.53 -13.25
N ALA A 2 -6.50 11.07 -12.82
CA ALA A 2 -7.71 11.08 -13.64
C ALA A 2 -8.25 12.50 -13.76
N GLU A 3 -8.67 12.90 -14.97
CA GLU A 3 -9.35 14.17 -15.12
C GLU A 3 -10.78 14.09 -14.54
N PRO A 4 -11.30 15.15 -13.89
CA PRO A 4 -12.65 15.15 -13.32
C PRO A 4 -13.75 14.75 -14.32
N ALA A 5 -13.57 15.09 -15.60
CA ALA A 5 -14.50 14.73 -16.67
C ALA A 5 -14.50 13.22 -16.95
N GLU A 6 -13.33 12.58 -17.00
CA GLU A 6 -13.20 11.12 -17.18
C GLU A 6 -13.85 10.38 -16.03
N LEU A 7 -13.63 10.85 -14.79
CA LEU A 7 -14.20 10.22 -13.62
C LEU A 7 -15.73 10.34 -13.58
N ALA A 8 -16.28 11.48 -14.05
CA ALA A 8 -17.72 11.67 -14.17
C ALA A 8 -18.34 10.73 -15.24
N GLU A 9 -17.66 10.51 -16.37
CA GLU A 9 -18.07 9.52 -17.37
C GLU A 9 -18.08 8.11 -16.80
N MET A 10 -17.01 7.72 -16.09
CA MET A 10 -16.90 6.41 -15.44
C MET A 10 -17.98 6.25 -14.36
N GLN A 11 -18.28 7.32 -13.60
CA GLN A 11 -19.36 7.29 -12.62
C GLN A 11 -20.70 6.96 -13.27
N HIS A 12 -20.99 7.55 -14.41
CA HIS A 12 -22.24 7.32 -15.13
C HIS A 12 -22.28 5.92 -15.76
N GLU A 13 -21.17 5.46 -16.35
CA GLU A 13 -21.09 4.17 -17.05
C GLU A 13 -21.20 2.98 -16.09
N PHE A 14 -20.51 3.06 -14.94
CA PHE A 14 -20.41 1.98 -13.96
C PHE A 14 -21.33 2.15 -12.74
N ASP A 15 -22.18 3.17 -12.71
CA ASP A 15 -23.05 3.52 -11.59
C ASP A 15 -22.28 3.61 -10.25
N LEU A 16 -21.14 4.33 -10.27
CA LEU A 16 -20.28 4.46 -9.11
C LEU A 16 -20.92 5.36 -8.05
N HIS A 17 -20.75 4.98 -6.78
CA HIS A 17 -21.31 5.75 -5.68
C HIS A 17 -20.66 7.14 -5.57
N PRO A 18 -21.45 8.23 -5.42
CA PRO A 18 -20.94 9.60 -5.42
C PRO A 18 -19.83 9.86 -4.39
N LEU A 19 -19.94 9.31 -3.17
CA LEU A 19 -18.92 9.47 -2.12
C LEU A 19 -17.61 8.80 -2.48
N ALA A 20 -17.63 7.62 -3.11
CA ALA A 20 -16.42 6.94 -3.55
C ALA A 20 -15.73 7.70 -4.71
N VAL A 21 -16.52 8.31 -5.60
CA VAL A 21 -15.99 9.18 -6.66
C VAL A 21 -15.40 10.46 -6.09
N GLU A 22 -16.07 11.08 -5.10
CA GLU A 22 -15.56 12.25 -4.38
C GLU A 22 -14.22 11.97 -3.72
N ASP A 23 -14.08 10.83 -3.03
CA ASP A 23 -12.83 10.39 -2.42
C ASP A 23 -11.70 10.22 -3.45
N ALA A 24 -11.98 9.56 -4.57
CA ALA A 24 -11.03 9.36 -5.65
C ALA A 24 -10.64 10.66 -6.39
N GLN A 25 -11.52 11.68 -6.39
CA GLN A 25 -11.22 13.00 -6.95
C GLN A 25 -10.33 13.85 -6.06
N HIS A 26 -10.56 13.81 -4.76
CA HIS A 26 -9.82 14.64 -3.80
C HIS A 26 -8.47 14.03 -3.41
N GLY A 27 -8.35 12.69 -3.46
CA GLY A 27 -7.17 11.97 -3.01
C GLY A 27 -6.88 12.18 -1.51
N HIS A 28 -5.68 11.80 -1.08
CA HIS A 28 -5.22 11.91 0.32
C HIS A 28 -6.09 11.13 1.32
N GLN A 29 -6.73 10.09 0.84
CA GLN A 29 -7.52 9.21 1.66
C GLN A 29 -6.62 8.27 2.46
N ARG A 30 -7.08 7.86 3.65
CA ARG A 30 -6.45 6.78 4.40
C ARG A 30 -6.78 5.45 3.71
N PRO A 31 -5.84 4.49 3.62
CA PRO A 31 -6.16 3.16 3.10
C PRO A 31 -7.38 2.57 3.80
N LYS A 32 -8.36 2.15 2.99
CA LYS A 32 -9.66 1.64 3.44
C LYS A 32 -10.29 0.75 2.39
N ILE A 33 -11.27 -0.04 2.81
CA ILE A 33 -12.14 -0.82 1.94
C ILE A 33 -13.57 -0.60 2.40
N GLU A 34 -14.43 -0.15 1.50
CA GLU A 34 -15.83 0.19 1.75
C GLU A 34 -16.74 -0.47 0.72
N GLU A 35 -17.93 -0.87 1.16
CA GLU A 35 -18.95 -1.43 0.29
C GLU A 35 -20.01 -0.37 -0.01
N TYR A 36 -20.33 -0.18 -1.29
CA TYR A 36 -21.39 0.68 -1.78
C TYR A 36 -22.33 -0.16 -2.66
N GLY A 37 -23.39 -0.72 -2.06
CA GLY A 37 -24.28 -1.66 -2.75
C GLY A 37 -23.51 -2.91 -3.22
N ASP A 38 -23.48 -3.13 -4.53
CA ASP A 38 -22.78 -4.26 -5.15
C ASP A 38 -21.33 -3.92 -5.57
N THR A 39 -20.88 -2.69 -5.33
CA THR A 39 -19.53 -2.21 -5.64
C THR A 39 -18.68 -2.11 -4.38
N LEU A 40 -17.45 -2.61 -4.46
CA LEU A 40 -16.43 -2.42 -3.43
C LEU A 40 -15.50 -1.28 -3.87
N PHE A 41 -15.18 -0.39 -2.96
CA PHE A 41 -14.23 0.68 -3.13
C PHE A 41 -13.04 0.47 -2.20
N ALA A 42 -11.83 0.41 -2.76
CA ALA A 42 -10.60 0.21 -2.01
C ALA A 42 -9.61 1.34 -2.28
N VAL A 43 -9.12 1.97 -1.22
CA VAL A 43 -8.04 2.96 -1.27
C VAL A 43 -6.78 2.31 -0.75
N MET A 44 -5.69 2.41 -1.51
CA MET A 44 -4.40 1.87 -1.17
C MET A 44 -3.30 2.90 -1.43
N HIS A 45 -2.25 2.86 -0.63
CA HIS A 45 -1.07 3.68 -0.87
C HIS A 45 0.01 2.86 -1.55
N LEU A 46 0.68 3.47 -2.51
CA LEU A 46 1.77 2.87 -3.27
C LEU A 46 3.09 3.49 -2.84
N GLY A 47 3.90 2.74 -2.08
CA GLY A 47 5.24 3.15 -1.73
C GLY A 47 6.22 2.90 -2.88
N GLU A 48 6.87 3.93 -3.36
CA GLU A 48 7.83 3.86 -4.46
C GLU A 48 9.17 4.51 -4.06
N HIS A 49 10.28 3.87 -4.45
CA HIS A 49 11.62 4.42 -4.34
C HIS A 49 12.17 4.75 -5.72
N GLU A 50 12.81 5.89 -5.86
CA GLU A 50 13.71 6.12 -6.99
C GLU A 50 15.11 5.58 -6.67
N ASN A 51 15.64 4.71 -7.55
CA ASN A 51 17.03 4.24 -7.53
C ASN A 51 17.49 3.56 -6.22
N GLY A 52 16.61 2.98 -5.44
CA GLY A 52 16.95 2.29 -4.20
C GLY A 52 17.41 3.23 -3.07
N ARG A 53 17.21 4.55 -3.20
CA ARG A 53 17.52 5.53 -2.17
C ARG A 53 16.32 5.78 -1.28
N THR A 54 16.52 5.65 0.01
CA THR A 54 15.48 5.85 1.02
C THR A 54 15.03 7.31 1.12
N ASP A 55 15.86 8.26 0.72
CA ASP A 55 15.57 9.70 0.79
C ASP A 55 14.37 10.13 -0.07
N ASP A 56 14.06 9.36 -1.13
CA ASP A 56 13.02 9.65 -2.11
C ASP A 56 11.80 8.70 -2.00
N LEU A 57 11.40 8.32 -0.78
CA LEU A 57 10.16 7.60 -0.60
C LEU A 57 8.99 8.46 -1.06
N HIS A 58 8.43 8.11 -2.21
CA HIS A 58 7.20 8.68 -2.73
C HIS A 58 6.02 7.78 -2.40
N VAL A 59 4.93 8.36 -1.94
CA VAL A 59 3.69 7.63 -1.68
C VAL A 59 2.61 8.17 -2.60
N GLY A 60 2.23 7.36 -3.58
CA GLY A 60 1.06 7.58 -4.42
C GLY A 60 -0.18 6.94 -3.82
N GLU A 61 -1.35 7.32 -4.34
CA GLU A 61 -2.64 6.75 -3.98
C GLU A 61 -3.22 5.98 -5.16
N VAL A 62 -3.89 4.90 -4.85
CA VAL A 62 -4.60 4.06 -5.82
C VAL A 62 -5.97 3.75 -5.28
N ASP A 63 -6.98 4.18 -6.03
CA ASP A 63 -8.39 3.95 -5.76
C ASP A 63 -8.89 2.88 -6.71
N VAL A 64 -9.51 1.84 -6.18
CA VAL A 64 -10.00 0.71 -6.98
C VAL A 64 -11.48 0.50 -6.73
N PHE A 65 -12.28 0.63 -7.79
CA PHE A 65 -13.68 0.27 -7.79
C PHE A 65 -13.81 -1.15 -8.36
N VAL A 66 -14.46 -2.02 -7.61
CA VAL A 66 -14.65 -3.43 -7.95
C VAL A 66 -16.14 -3.72 -8.03
N GLY A 67 -16.65 -3.85 -9.23
CA GLY A 67 -18.00 -4.26 -9.47
C GLY A 67 -18.08 -5.74 -9.81
N ARG A 68 -19.26 -6.18 -10.23
CA ARG A 68 -19.52 -7.59 -10.55
C ARG A 68 -18.67 -8.08 -11.73
N ASN A 69 -18.47 -7.23 -12.74
CA ASN A 69 -17.84 -7.58 -14.03
C ASN A 69 -16.70 -6.65 -14.41
N TYR A 70 -16.29 -5.74 -13.54
CA TYR A 70 -15.26 -4.77 -13.83
C TYR A 70 -14.37 -4.50 -12.62
N VAL A 71 -13.16 -4.05 -12.90
CA VAL A 71 -12.26 -3.41 -11.95
C VAL A 71 -11.74 -2.14 -12.60
N LEU A 72 -12.03 -1.00 -12.00
CA LEU A 72 -11.55 0.30 -12.42
C LEU A 72 -10.55 0.80 -11.39
N SER A 73 -9.34 1.18 -11.82
CA SER A 73 -8.32 1.77 -10.95
C SER A 73 -8.03 3.21 -11.35
N VAL A 74 -8.09 4.09 -10.36
CA VAL A 74 -7.70 5.50 -10.45
C VAL A 74 -6.40 5.67 -9.68
N ARG A 75 -5.45 6.44 -10.21
CA ARG A 75 -4.16 6.66 -9.56
C ARG A 75 -3.93 8.15 -9.39
N ASP A 76 -3.52 8.54 -8.19
CA ASP A 76 -3.03 9.87 -7.92
C ASP A 76 -1.57 9.81 -7.48
N ARG A 77 -0.72 10.64 -8.09
CA ARG A 77 0.72 10.78 -7.80
C ARG A 77 1.53 9.48 -7.90
N SER A 78 1.03 8.46 -8.59
CA SER A 78 1.77 7.23 -8.84
C SER A 78 2.64 7.38 -10.09
N ARG A 79 3.95 7.15 -9.95
CA ARG A 79 4.91 7.24 -11.06
C ARG A 79 4.90 5.99 -11.93
N HIS A 80 4.60 4.84 -11.35
CA HIS A 80 4.61 3.56 -12.04
C HIS A 80 3.21 2.96 -12.15
N GLY A 81 2.91 2.40 -13.31
CA GLY A 81 1.65 1.72 -13.55
C GLY A 81 1.63 0.27 -13.05
N PHE A 82 0.46 -0.35 -13.16
CA PHE A 82 0.26 -1.78 -12.88
C PHE A 82 0.45 -2.66 -14.12
N LEU A 83 1.40 -2.33 -14.98
CA LEU A 83 1.58 -3.00 -16.27
C LEU A 83 1.75 -4.52 -16.19
N GLY A 84 2.30 -5.01 -15.08
CA GLY A 84 2.48 -6.45 -14.85
C GLY A 84 1.22 -7.18 -14.39
N VAL A 85 0.29 -6.51 -13.70
CA VAL A 85 -0.89 -7.16 -13.09
C VAL A 85 -1.84 -7.70 -14.14
N ARG A 86 -2.19 -6.90 -15.15
CA ARG A 86 -3.04 -7.35 -16.25
C ARG A 86 -2.45 -8.56 -16.96
N ALA A 87 -1.17 -8.48 -17.33
CA ALA A 87 -0.47 -9.58 -18.01
C ALA A 87 -0.36 -10.84 -17.13
N ARG A 88 -0.26 -10.71 -15.81
CA ARG A 88 -0.32 -11.81 -14.85
C ARG A 88 -1.70 -12.45 -14.85
N CYS A 89 -2.76 -11.68 -14.70
CA CYS A 89 -4.13 -12.17 -14.71
C CYS A 89 -4.49 -12.88 -16.03
N GLU A 90 -4.09 -12.33 -17.17
CA GLU A 90 -4.35 -12.92 -18.51
C GLU A 90 -3.61 -14.25 -18.72
N ARG A 91 -2.48 -14.48 -18.06
CA ARG A 91 -1.73 -15.76 -18.09
C ARG A 91 -2.31 -16.84 -17.21
N GLU A 92 -3.19 -16.48 -16.28
CA GLU A 92 -3.80 -17.38 -15.32
C GLU A 92 -5.34 -17.42 -15.49
N PRO A 93 -5.86 -17.89 -16.64
CA PRO A 93 -7.28 -17.82 -16.97
C PRO A 93 -8.17 -18.60 -16.01
N GLU A 94 -7.65 -19.67 -15.38
CA GLU A 94 -8.40 -20.41 -14.37
C GLU A 94 -8.63 -19.58 -13.11
N LEU A 95 -7.66 -18.75 -12.72
CA LEU A 95 -7.80 -17.85 -11.58
C LEU A 95 -8.70 -16.65 -11.90
N LEU A 96 -8.68 -16.16 -13.14
CA LEU A 96 -9.60 -15.12 -13.60
C LEU A 96 -11.07 -15.53 -13.53
N ARG A 97 -11.39 -16.82 -13.49
CA ARG A 97 -12.76 -17.33 -13.27
C ARG A 97 -13.33 -16.98 -11.91
N HIS A 98 -12.48 -16.63 -10.93
CA HIS A 98 -12.90 -16.06 -9.65
C HIS A 98 -13.44 -14.61 -9.78
N GLY A 99 -13.40 -14.04 -10.99
CA GLY A 99 -13.99 -12.75 -11.29
C GLY A 99 -13.19 -11.54 -10.79
N ALA A 100 -13.87 -10.43 -10.58
CA ALA A 100 -13.28 -9.15 -10.21
C ALA A 100 -12.51 -9.19 -8.88
N GLY A 101 -12.92 -10.03 -7.93
CA GLY A 101 -12.23 -10.23 -6.66
C GLY A 101 -10.79 -10.73 -6.81
N PHE A 102 -10.53 -11.62 -7.79
CA PHE A 102 -9.17 -12.06 -8.08
C PHE A 102 -8.30 -10.94 -8.67
N VAL A 103 -8.86 -10.09 -9.51
CA VAL A 103 -8.13 -8.92 -10.05
C VAL A 103 -7.80 -7.93 -8.93
N LEU A 104 -8.72 -7.71 -7.98
CA LEU A 104 -8.45 -6.90 -6.79
C LEU A 104 -7.30 -7.51 -5.97
N TYR A 105 -7.34 -8.82 -5.71
CA TYR A 105 -6.22 -9.52 -5.05
C TYR A 105 -4.91 -9.28 -5.77
N ALA A 106 -4.85 -9.48 -7.09
CA ALA A 106 -3.62 -9.31 -7.87
C ALA A 106 -3.09 -7.86 -7.83
N LEU A 107 -3.97 -6.86 -7.75
CA LEU A 107 -3.59 -5.47 -7.55
C LEU A 107 -3.02 -5.24 -6.14
N MET A 108 -3.68 -5.75 -5.10
CA MET A 108 -3.21 -5.64 -3.72
C MET A 108 -1.86 -6.31 -3.52
N ASP A 109 -1.71 -7.52 -4.02
CA ASP A 109 -0.48 -8.32 -3.97
C ASP A 109 0.69 -7.54 -4.61
N ALA A 110 0.48 -7.01 -5.82
CA ALA A 110 1.48 -6.20 -6.52
C ALA A 110 1.84 -4.90 -5.79
N ILE A 111 0.92 -4.29 -5.04
CA ILE A 111 1.17 -3.10 -4.21
C ILE A 111 1.99 -3.49 -2.98
N VAL A 112 1.58 -4.55 -2.30
CA VAL A 112 2.21 -5.02 -1.06
C VAL A 112 3.63 -5.52 -1.31
N ASP A 113 3.87 -6.18 -2.44
CA ASP A 113 5.21 -6.62 -2.85
C ASP A 113 6.20 -5.45 -2.99
N ARG A 114 5.73 -4.25 -3.33
CA ARG A 114 6.58 -3.06 -3.41
C ARG A 114 7.02 -2.51 -2.06
N TYR A 115 6.38 -2.88 -0.97
CA TYR A 115 6.80 -2.46 0.36
C TYR A 115 8.05 -3.19 0.87
N PHE A 116 8.31 -4.42 0.40
CA PHE A 116 9.49 -5.20 0.84
C PHE A 116 10.81 -4.51 0.52
N PRO A 117 11.08 -4.07 -0.72
CA PRO A 117 12.32 -3.33 -1.01
C PRO A 117 12.47 -2.03 -0.19
N VAL A 118 11.33 -1.40 0.19
CA VAL A 118 11.35 -0.22 1.06
C VAL A 118 11.82 -0.58 2.47
N ILE A 119 11.30 -1.67 3.01
CA ILE A 119 11.72 -2.19 4.32
C ILE A 119 13.19 -2.56 4.31
N ASP A 120 13.65 -3.33 3.32
CA ASP A 120 15.05 -3.74 3.19
C ASP A 120 15.99 -2.53 3.14
N ALA A 121 15.58 -1.47 2.43
CA ALA A 121 16.33 -0.24 2.35
C ALA A 121 16.40 0.52 3.69
N PHE A 122 15.30 0.53 4.46
CA PHE A 122 15.27 1.13 5.80
C PHE A 122 16.14 0.36 6.80
N GLU A 123 16.11 -0.97 6.76
CA GLU A 123 16.94 -1.84 7.60
C GLU A 123 18.42 -1.60 7.29
N CYS A 124 18.82 -1.58 6.02
CA CYS A 124 20.18 -1.30 5.60
C CYS A 124 20.66 0.11 6.02
N GLU A 125 19.81 1.14 5.90
CA GLU A 125 20.16 2.49 6.35
C GLU A 125 20.35 2.55 7.87
N LEU A 126 19.47 1.88 8.63
CA LEU A 126 19.56 1.81 10.08
C LEU A 126 20.87 1.15 10.53
N GLU A 127 21.24 0.01 9.94
CA GLU A 127 22.51 -0.67 10.19
C GLU A 127 23.72 0.25 9.95
N GLN A 128 23.72 0.99 8.84
CA GLN A 128 24.78 1.95 8.53
C GLN A 128 24.91 3.09 9.54
N ILE A 129 23.79 3.51 10.14
CA ILE A 129 23.80 4.51 11.21
C ILE A 129 24.32 3.88 12.50
N GLU A 130 23.88 2.66 12.85
CA GLU A 130 24.32 1.95 14.06
C GLU A 130 25.81 1.69 14.07
N GLU A 131 26.44 1.34 12.94
CA GLU A 131 27.90 1.18 12.81
C GLU A 131 28.68 2.46 13.18
N LYS A 132 28.04 3.63 13.01
CA LYS A 132 28.67 4.93 13.27
C LYS A 132 28.34 5.50 14.66
N ILE A 133 27.47 4.85 15.43
CA ILE A 133 27.01 5.36 16.73
C ILE A 133 28.16 5.67 17.69
N PHE A 134 29.17 4.80 17.72
CA PHE A 134 30.35 4.94 18.60
C PHE A 134 31.52 5.70 17.97
N SER A 135 31.35 6.23 16.76
CA SER A 135 32.42 6.99 16.09
C SER A 135 32.51 8.40 16.68
N PRO A 136 33.72 8.90 17.02
CA PRO A 136 33.88 10.24 17.59
C PRO A 136 33.37 11.35 16.66
N GLY A 137 32.60 12.28 17.21
CA GLY A 137 32.11 13.47 16.49
C GLY A 137 30.88 13.25 15.58
N THR A 138 30.30 12.06 15.53
CA THR A 138 29.20 11.76 14.64
C THR A 138 27.82 11.87 15.31
N ALA A 139 27.72 12.00 16.62
CA ALA A 139 26.50 11.93 17.40
C ALA A 139 25.36 12.82 16.85
N ARG A 140 25.65 14.10 16.55
CA ARG A 140 24.65 15.04 16.02
C ARG A 140 24.12 14.62 14.64
N THR A 141 24.99 14.15 13.77
CA THR A 141 24.64 13.69 12.42
C THR A 141 23.83 12.40 12.49
N ASN A 142 24.21 11.46 13.35
CA ASN A 142 23.50 10.21 13.56
C ASN A 142 22.07 10.46 14.09
N ILE A 143 21.91 11.34 15.08
CA ILE A 143 20.60 11.72 15.60
C ILE A 143 19.71 12.31 14.48
N GLN A 144 20.26 13.17 13.65
CA GLN A 144 19.52 13.78 12.55
C GLN A 144 19.06 12.72 11.54
N GLN A 145 19.96 11.80 11.14
CA GLN A 145 19.64 10.69 10.25
C GLN A 145 18.57 9.75 10.85
N LEU A 146 18.66 9.42 12.15
CA LEU A 146 17.66 8.59 12.83
C LEU A 146 16.28 9.25 12.85
N TYR A 147 16.18 10.57 13.05
CA TYR A 147 14.89 11.27 12.99
C TYR A 147 14.33 11.33 11.56
N ASP A 148 15.17 11.46 10.56
CA ASP A 148 14.75 11.45 9.15
C ASP A 148 14.26 10.05 8.73
N LEU A 149 14.97 9.00 9.11
CA LEU A 149 14.55 7.62 8.93
C LEU A 149 13.21 7.34 9.64
N LYS A 150 13.10 7.76 10.92
CA LYS A 150 11.86 7.61 11.70
C LYS A 150 10.65 8.23 11.00
N ARG A 151 10.80 9.41 10.40
CA ARG A 151 9.69 10.06 9.66
C ARG A 151 9.24 9.22 8.46
N ARG A 152 10.18 8.69 7.68
CA ARG A 152 9.89 7.85 6.51
C ARG A 152 9.24 6.51 6.92
N VAL A 153 9.73 5.89 7.97
CA VAL A 153 9.13 4.67 8.54
C VAL A 153 7.69 4.92 9.00
N LEU A 154 7.39 6.09 9.58
CA LEU A 154 6.02 6.46 9.95
C LEU A 154 5.10 6.66 8.74
N VAL A 155 5.61 7.22 7.64
CA VAL A 155 4.86 7.33 6.37
C VAL A 155 4.45 5.94 5.88
N LEU A 156 5.38 4.99 5.86
CA LEU A 156 5.08 3.61 5.48
C LEU A 156 4.09 2.93 6.45
N LYS A 157 4.23 3.19 7.75
CA LYS A 157 3.27 2.68 8.76
C LYS A 157 1.84 3.15 8.48
N HIS A 158 1.66 4.41 8.06
CA HIS A 158 0.35 4.96 7.74
C HIS A 158 -0.25 4.35 6.46
N ALA A 159 0.57 3.82 5.57
CA ALA A 159 0.11 3.07 4.40
C ALA A 159 -0.27 1.62 4.76
N VAL A 160 0.58 0.94 5.55
CA VAL A 160 0.48 -0.50 5.81
C VAL A 160 -0.56 -0.84 6.87
N ALA A 161 -0.55 -0.17 8.03
CA ALA A 161 -1.39 -0.58 9.15
C ALA A 161 -2.91 -0.49 8.87
N PRO A 162 -3.43 0.59 8.24
CA PRO A 162 -4.84 0.65 7.87
C PRO A 162 -5.21 -0.37 6.79
N LEU A 163 -4.31 -0.62 5.83
CA LEU A 163 -4.53 -1.61 4.78
C LEU A 163 -4.62 -3.02 5.36
N LEU A 164 -3.74 -3.38 6.30
CA LEU A 164 -3.79 -4.65 7.02
C LEU A 164 -5.14 -4.87 7.71
N GLU A 165 -5.66 -3.84 8.39
CA GLU A 165 -6.98 -3.90 9.03
C GLU A 165 -8.09 -4.09 8.00
N ALA A 166 -8.04 -3.35 6.89
CA ALA A 166 -9.06 -3.38 5.85
C ALA A 166 -9.09 -4.73 5.11
N VAL A 167 -7.93 -5.27 4.71
CA VAL A 167 -7.83 -6.57 4.03
C VAL A 167 -8.16 -7.72 4.98
N GLY A 168 -7.83 -7.60 6.27
CA GLY A 168 -8.22 -8.57 7.29
C GLY A 168 -9.75 -8.81 7.35
N LYS A 169 -10.55 -7.78 7.07
CA LYS A 169 -12.01 -7.90 6.97
C LYS A 169 -12.45 -8.71 5.75
N LEU A 170 -11.74 -8.62 4.63
CA LEU A 170 -12.01 -9.42 3.42
C LEU A 170 -11.67 -10.90 3.62
N HIS A 171 -10.67 -11.21 4.43
CA HIS A 171 -10.30 -12.60 4.73
C HIS A 171 -11.14 -13.22 5.85
N GLY A 172 -11.29 -12.54 6.98
CA GLY A 172 -11.88 -13.10 8.21
C GLY A 172 -13.30 -12.66 8.54
N GLY A 173 -13.86 -11.69 7.78
CA GLY A 173 -15.16 -11.09 8.02
C GLY A 173 -16.25 -11.53 7.04
N ARG A 174 -17.28 -10.69 6.94
CA ARG A 174 -18.27 -10.81 5.86
C ARG A 174 -17.59 -10.41 4.54
N VAL A 175 -17.43 -11.38 3.65
CA VAL A 175 -16.83 -11.15 2.33
C VAL A 175 -17.88 -10.60 1.37
N PRO A 176 -17.63 -9.46 0.71
CA PRO A 176 -18.49 -8.96 -0.35
C PRO A 176 -18.69 -10.00 -1.46
N GLN A 177 -19.87 -10.01 -2.07
CA GLN A 177 -20.21 -10.95 -3.14
C GLN A 177 -19.20 -10.91 -4.29
N THR A 178 -18.67 -9.73 -4.60
CA THR A 178 -17.63 -9.50 -5.62
C THR A 178 -16.31 -10.20 -5.32
N CYS A 179 -16.04 -10.52 -4.06
CA CYS A 179 -14.80 -11.15 -3.59
C CYS A 179 -14.98 -12.61 -3.12
N ALA A 180 -16.19 -13.15 -3.15
CA ALA A 180 -16.51 -14.46 -2.57
C ALA A 180 -15.66 -15.62 -3.10
N GLY A 181 -15.22 -15.57 -4.36
CA GLY A 181 -14.34 -16.57 -4.97
C GLY A 181 -12.85 -16.36 -4.72
N ALA A 182 -12.44 -15.23 -4.13
CA ALA A 182 -11.03 -14.84 -3.95
C ALA A 182 -10.61 -14.78 -2.47
N GLN A 183 -11.45 -15.21 -1.54
CA GLN A 183 -11.25 -15.05 -0.10
C GLN A 183 -9.92 -15.65 0.40
N ASP A 184 -9.54 -16.84 -0.08
CA ASP A 184 -8.32 -17.52 0.33
C ASP A 184 -7.06 -16.76 -0.13
N TYR A 185 -7.14 -16.05 -1.25
CA TYR A 185 -6.01 -15.25 -1.77
C TYR A 185 -5.75 -14.00 -0.89
N PHE A 186 -6.79 -13.38 -0.33
CA PHE A 186 -6.61 -12.25 0.58
C PHE A 186 -5.87 -12.62 1.87
N ARG A 187 -5.85 -13.89 2.26
CA ARG A 187 -5.05 -14.38 3.38
C ARG A 187 -3.56 -14.14 3.14
N ASP A 188 -3.08 -14.41 1.93
CA ASP A 188 -1.68 -14.19 1.56
C ASP A 188 -1.29 -12.70 1.69
N VAL A 189 -2.16 -11.81 1.22
CA VAL A 189 -1.97 -10.35 1.38
C VAL A 189 -1.93 -9.95 2.85
N VAL A 190 -2.81 -10.52 3.70
CA VAL A 190 -2.80 -10.28 5.15
C VAL A 190 -1.49 -10.74 5.78
N ASP A 191 -1.00 -11.93 5.43
CA ASP A 191 0.24 -12.48 5.96
C ASP A 191 1.46 -11.61 5.56
N HIS A 192 1.51 -11.12 4.32
CA HIS A 192 2.54 -10.20 3.85
C HIS A 192 2.48 -8.85 4.59
N LEU A 193 1.30 -8.24 4.69
CA LEU A 193 1.11 -6.98 5.41
C LEU A 193 1.44 -7.11 6.90
N ALA A 194 1.10 -8.23 7.54
CA ALA A 194 1.44 -8.48 8.93
C ALA A 194 2.95 -8.57 9.14
N ARG A 195 3.68 -9.24 8.23
CA ARG A 195 5.14 -9.31 8.25
C ARG A 195 5.77 -7.93 8.09
N ILE A 196 5.34 -7.16 7.07
CA ILE A 196 5.83 -5.79 6.83
C ILE A 196 5.55 -4.90 8.04
N ASN A 197 4.34 -4.98 8.62
CA ASN A 197 3.98 -4.21 9.80
C ASN A 197 4.87 -4.54 11.01
N GLY A 198 5.21 -5.81 11.19
CA GLY A 198 6.15 -6.28 12.22
C GLY A 198 7.56 -5.72 12.02
N SER A 199 8.09 -5.75 10.79
CA SER A 199 9.39 -5.12 10.45
C SER A 199 9.39 -3.62 10.73
N ILE A 200 8.32 -2.90 10.36
CA ILE A 200 8.16 -1.47 10.67
C ILE A 200 8.26 -1.21 12.18
N ASP A 201 7.58 -2.01 13.00
CA ASP A 201 7.61 -1.84 14.46
C ASP A 201 9.00 -2.14 15.03
N SER A 202 9.67 -3.19 14.55
CA SER A 202 11.05 -3.52 14.92
C SER A 202 12.03 -2.36 14.59
N ILE A 203 11.96 -1.82 13.37
CA ILE A 203 12.80 -0.68 12.95
C ILE A 203 12.56 0.53 13.87
N ARG A 204 11.29 0.84 14.19
CA ARG A 204 10.95 1.95 15.08
C ARG A 204 11.51 1.80 16.48
N ASP A 205 11.47 0.60 17.04
CA ASP A 205 11.98 0.30 18.37
C ASP A 205 13.51 0.39 18.39
N THR A 206 14.19 -0.09 17.36
CA THR A 206 15.63 0.05 17.19
C THR A 206 16.05 1.51 17.06
N ILE A 207 15.35 2.31 16.23
CA ILE A 207 15.58 3.76 16.11
C ILE A 207 15.45 4.45 17.48
N ALA A 208 14.41 4.11 18.25
CA ALA A 208 14.19 4.70 19.57
C ALA A 208 15.38 4.39 20.52
N THR A 209 15.85 3.15 20.51
CA THR A 209 17.01 2.71 21.29
C THR A 209 18.30 3.41 20.82
N ALA A 210 18.53 3.49 19.53
CA ALA A 210 19.70 4.16 18.94
C ALA A 210 19.75 5.66 19.29
N ILE A 211 18.62 6.35 19.31
CA ILE A 211 18.53 7.75 19.76
C ILE A 211 18.93 7.86 21.22
N GLN A 212 18.45 6.97 22.10
CA GLN A 212 18.80 6.99 23.53
C GLN A 212 20.30 6.77 23.79
N VAL A 213 20.94 5.91 23.00
CA VAL A 213 22.39 5.64 23.12
C VAL A 213 23.23 6.82 22.63
N ASN A 214 22.73 7.63 21.68
CA ASN A 214 23.43 8.80 21.15
C ASN A 214 23.25 10.09 21.98
N LEU A 215 22.36 10.12 22.97
CA LEU A 215 22.14 11.26 23.86
C LEU A 215 23.05 11.20 25.06
#